data_3902fb98c457aa09a3e021f831a35164
#
_entry.id   3902fb98c457aa09a3e021f831a35164
#
_cell.length_a   1.000
_cell.length_b   1.000
_cell.length_c   1.000
_cell.angle_alpha   90.00
_cell.angle_beta   90.00
_cell.angle_gamma   90.00
#
_symmetry.space_group_name_H-M   'P 1'
#
loop_
_entity.id
_entity.type
_entity.pdbx_description
1 polymer ?
#
loop_
_entity_poly.entity_id
_entity_poly.type
_entity_poly.pdbx_seq_one_letter_code
_entity_poly.pdbx_strand_id
1 'polypeptide(L)'
;MKYVVDTNIINWLIDGKIDRSALPADGEFVATHLQIDEINRTSDEDRRARLFIILTSTIRELLPTESAVMDISRFDWCKMGDGVIYTSIKNALDAKNGGRRSNIHDALTAEVAIVNDFSLLTADTDLAEAAKTHKGMVRHFAV
;
A
#
# COMPACT_ATOMS: atom_id res chain seq x y z
N MET A 1 -6.41 13.87 -8.36
CA MET A 1 -6.77 12.91 -7.29
C MET A 1 -5.55 12.12 -6.86
N LYS A 2 -5.38 11.91 -5.58
CA LYS A 2 -4.22 11.16 -5.07
C LYS A 2 -4.59 9.69 -4.82
N TYR A 3 -3.65 8.81 -5.15
CA TYR A 3 -3.80 7.37 -4.99
C TYR A 3 -2.62 6.82 -4.19
N VAL A 4 -2.91 6.10 -3.13
CA VAL A 4 -1.90 5.34 -2.39
C VAL A 4 -1.69 4.01 -3.12
N VAL A 5 -0.45 3.71 -3.50
CA VAL A 5 -0.13 2.55 -4.32
C VAL A 5 0.39 1.42 -3.43
N ASP A 6 -0.31 0.29 -3.46
CA ASP A 6 0.17 -0.92 -2.81
C ASP A 6 1.34 -1.52 -3.60
N THR A 7 2.27 -2.15 -2.89
CA THR A 7 3.49 -2.71 -3.50
C THR A 7 3.19 -3.72 -4.60
N ASN A 8 2.10 -4.47 -4.50
CA ASN A 8 1.73 -5.45 -5.52
C ASN A 8 1.45 -4.80 -6.89
N ILE A 9 1.01 -3.56 -6.94
CA ILE A 9 0.85 -2.82 -8.20
C ILE A 9 2.21 -2.59 -8.86
N ILE A 10 3.23 -2.23 -8.08
CA ILE A 10 4.59 -2.05 -8.58
C ILE A 10 5.14 -3.37 -9.13
N ASN A 11 4.92 -4.48 -8.41
CA ASN A 11 5.30 -5.80 -8.88
C ASN A 11 4.60 -6.16 -10.20
N TRP A 12 3.31 -5.89 -10.32
CA TRP A 12 2.54 -6.19 -11.54
C TRP A 12 2.99 -5.35 -12.74
N LEU A 13 3.40 -4.11 -12.51
CA LEU A 13 3.96 -3.27 -13.58
C LEU A 13 5.27 -3.87 -14.13
N ILE A 14 6.14 -4.38 -13.25
CA ILE A 14 7.37 -5.06 -13.67
C ILE A 14 7.07 -6.36 -14.40
N ASP A 15 6.14 -7.14 -13.87
CA ASP A 15 5.81 -8.46 -14.42
C ASP A 15 4.96 -8.38 -15.71
N GLY A 16 4.58 -7.18 -16.12
CA GLY A 16 3.76 -6.97 -17.32
C GLY A 16 2.31 -7.42 -17.17
N LYS A 17 1.84 -7.65 -15.95
CA LYS A 17 0.44 -8.03 -15.68
C LYS A 17 -0.53 -6.86 -15.88
N ILE A 18 -0.06 -5.65 -15.63
CA ILE A 18 -0.75 -4.42 -15.97
C ILE A 18 0.22 -3.49 -16.69
N ASP A 19 -0.32 -2.65 -17.56
CA ASP A 19 0.44 -1.60 -18.21
C ASP A 19 0.26 -0.28 -17.45
N ARG A 20 1.25 0.59 -17.55
CA ARG A 20 1.19 1.94 -16.97
C ARG A 20 -0.04 2.71 -17.42
N SER A 21 -0.49 2.49 -18.63
CA SER A 21 -1.72 3.08 -19.16
C SER A 21 -2.99 2.66 -18.44
N ALA A 22 -2.95 1.53 -17.68
CA ALA A 22 -4.07 1.08 -16.87
C ALA A 22 -4.23 1.89 -15.56
N LEU A 23 -3.20 2.62 -15.16
CA LEU A 23 -3.28 3.50 -13.99
C LEU A 23 -4.13 4.73 -14.31
N PRO A 24 -4.82 5.32 -13.30
CA PRO A 24 -5.63 6.51 -13.53
C PRO A 24 -4.81 7.66 -14.15
N ALA A 25 -5.25 8.17 -15.29
CA ALA A 25 -4.54 9.21 -16.01
C ALA A 25 -4.49 10.55 -15.27
N ASP A 26 -5.47 10.81 -14.40
CA ASP A 26 -5.58 12.03 -13.59
C ASP A 26 -4.87 11.89 -12.24
N GLY A 27 -4.19 10.77 -12.00
CA GLY A 27 -3.67 10.41 -10.69
C GLY A 27 -2.32 11.01 -10.36
N GLU A 28 -2.21 11.47 -9.11
CA GLU A 28 -0.94 11.62 -8.43
C GLU A 28 -0.76 10.40 -7.53
N PHE A 29 0.36 9.69 -7.68
CA PHE A 29 0.60 8.45 -6.96
C PHE A 29 1.51 8.71 -5.78
N VAL A 30 1.11 8.23 -4.61
CA VAL A 30 1.83 8.40 -3.36
C VAL A 30 2.07 7.05 -2.69
N ALA A 31 3.07 6.97 -1.84
CA ALA A 31 3.39 5.78 -1.08
C ALA A 31 3.90 6.16 0.31
N THR A 32 4.24 5.17 1.12
CA THR A 32 4.85 5.35 2.42
C THR A 32 6.21 4.64 2.44
N HIS A 33 6.95 4.76 3.55
CA HIS A 33 8.19 3.99 3.71
C HIS A 33 7.97 2.47 3.69
N LEU A 34 6.74 2.01 3.93
CA LEU A 34 6.42 0.57 3.93
C LEU A 34 6.65 -0.06 2.57
N GLN A 35 6.27 0.63 1.48
CA GLN A 35 6.51 0.13 0.13
C GLN A 35 8.00 0.04 -0.16
N ILE A 36 8.78 1.01 0.30
CA ILE A 36 10.25 0.99 0.18
C ILE A 36 10.83 -0.19 0.96
N ASP A 37 10.38 -0.42 2.19
CA ASP A 37 10.85 -1.53 3.01
C ASP A 37 10.52 -2.88 2.40
N GLU A 38 9.33 -3.04 1.81
CA GLU A 38 8.96 -4.27 1.11
C GLU A 38 9.85 -4.52 -0.10
N ILE A 39 10.12 -3.50 -0.90
CA ILE A 39 11.02 -3.59 -2.06
C ILE A 39 12.43 -3.97 -1.61
N ASN A 40 12.91 -3.39 -0.52
CA ASN A 40 14.23 -3.71 0.03
C ASN A 40 14.39 -5.16 0.47
N ARG A 41 13.29 -5.85 0.77
CA ARG A 41 13.30 -7.28 1.12
C ARG A 41 13.39 -8.21 -0.08
N THR A 42 13.30 -7.67 -1.29
CA THR A 42 13.43 -8.47 -2.51
C THR A 42 14.85 -9.01 -2.61
N SER A 43 15.00 -10.33 -2.64
CA SER A 43 16.30 -11.01 -2.64
C SER A 43 17.05 -10.90 -3.97
N ASP A 44 16.34 -10.87 -5.09
CA ASP A 44 16.92 -10.71 -6.42
C ASP A 44 17.32 -9.23 -6.61
N GLU A 45 18.61 -8.98 -6.77
CA GLU A 45 19.15 -7.63 -6.90
C GLU A 45 18.65 -6.90 -8.16
N ASP A 46 18.56 -7.59 -9.29
CA ASP A 46 18.09 -7.00 -10.54
C ASP A 46 16.61 -6.65 -10.43
N ARG A 47 15.80 -7.54 -9.86
CA ARG A 47 14.38 -7.26 -9.63
C ARG A 47 14.21 -6.09 -8.66
N ARG A 48 14.96 -6.06 -7.57
CA ARG A 48 14.93 -4.98 -6.58
C ARG A 48 15.25 -3.64 -7.23
N ALA A 49 16.29 -3.57 -8.05
CA ALA A 49 16.66 -2.36 -8.77
C ALA A 49 15.54 -1.89 -9.71
N ARG A 50 14.92 -2.80 -10.45
CA ARG A 50 13.80 -2.47 -11.35
C ARG A 50 12.57 -1.99 -10.59
N LEU A 51 12.28 -2.60 -9.43
CA LEU A 51 11.19 -2.17 -8.56
C LEU A 51 11.41 -0.72 -8.08
N PHE A 52 12.63 -0.38 -7.69
CA PHE A 52 12.96 1.00 -7.30
C PHE A 52 12.82 1.99 -8.44
N ILE A 53 13.22 1.62 -9.66
CA ILE A 53 13.06 2.47 -10.84
C ILE A 53 11.58 2.75 -11.10
N ILE A 54 10.74 1.72 -11.06
CA ILE A 54 9.30 1.88 -11.24
C ILE A 54 8.70 2.73 -10.12
N LEU A 55 9.08 2.45 -8.87
CA LEU A 55 8.60 3.23 -7.72
C LEU A 55 8.94 4.70 -7.87
N THR A 56 10.21 5.04 -8.11
CA THR A 56 10.66 6.43 -8.21
C THR A 56 10.11 7.16 -9.43
N SER A 57 9.82 6.44 -10.51
CA SER A 57 9.20 7.04 -11.71
C SER A 57 7.69 7.18 -11.62
N THR A 58 7.05 6.49 -10.68
CA THR A 58 5.60 6.48 -10.50
C THR A 58 5.15 7.34 -9.33
N ILE A 59 5.87 7.25 -8.21
CA ILE A 59 5.48 7.91 -6.96
C ILE A 59 6.02 9.34 -6.92
N ARG A 60 5.15 10.28 -6.63
CA ARG A 60 5.50 11.70 -6.51
C ARG A 60 5.88 12.11 -5.10
N GLU A 61 5.30 11.45 -4.10
CA GLU A 61 5.43 11.87 -2.71
C GLU A 61 5.38 10.67 -1.79
N LEU A 62 6.20 10.69 -0.75
CA LEU A 62 6.13 9.75 0.35
C LEU A 62 5.36 10.39 1.50
N LEU A 63 4.34 9.70 1.99
CA LEU A 63 3.52 10.14 3.12
C LEU A 63 3.91 9.38 4.38
N PRO A 64 3.79 10.01 5.57
CA PRO A 64 3.92 9.27 6.82
C PRO A 64 2.74 8.32 7.00
N THR A 65 2.96 7.20 7.69
CA THR A 65 1.87 6.35 8.15
C THR A 65 1.11 7.05 9.29
N GLU A 66 -0.19 6.77 9.41
CA GLU A 66 -1.05 7.41 10.41
C GLU A 66 -0.90 6.80 11.80
N SER A 67 -0.54 5.51 11.87
CA SER A 67 -0.31 4.79 13.12
C SER A 67 1.10 4.26 13.18
N ALA A 68 1.62 4.05 14.39
CA ALA A 68 2.93 3.47 14.63
C ALA A 68 2.79 2.04 15.14
N VAL A 69 3.57 1.13 14.56
CA VAL A 69 3.65 -0.27 14.99
C VAL A 69 5.11 -0.59 15.31
N MET A 70 5.35 -1.15 16.50
CA MET A 70 6.70 -1.53 16.94
C MET A 70 7.37 -2.45 15.91
N ASP A 71 8.66 -2.23 15.67
CA ASP A 71 9.51 -2.98 14.74
C ASP A 71 9.13 -2.85 13.25
N ILE A 72 8.04 -2.16 12.94
CA ILE A 72 7.57 -1.93 11.57
C ILE A 72 7.71 -0.47 11.19
N SER A 73 7.19 0.44 12.01
CA SER A 73 7.17 1.87 11.72
C SER A 73 8.51 2.53 12.02
N ARG A 74 8.83 3.55 11.24
CA ARG A 74 9.98 4.43 11.48
C ARG A 74 9.46 5.74 12.05
N PHE A 75 9.99 6.18 13.18
CA PHE A 75 9.48 7.36 13.88
C PHE A 75 9.45 8.63 13.03
N ASP A 76 10.43 8.80 12.13
CA ASP A 76 10.49 9.96 11.24
C ASP A 76 9.45 9.86 10.09
N TRP A 77 8.81 8.71 9.92
CA TRP A 77 7.95 8.40 8.78
C TRP A 77 6.55 7.95 9.19
N CYS A 78 6.17 8.14 10.46
CA CYS A 78 4.85 7.79 10.95
C CYS A 78 4.31 8.85 11.90
N LYS A 79 2.97 8.90 11.97
CA LYS A 79 2.25 9.68 12.98
C LYS A 79 1.85 8.77 14.13
N MET A 80 1.58 9.35 15.27
CA MET A 80 1.11 8.62 16.46
C MET A 80 -0.41 8.74 16.54
N GLY A 81 -1.12 8.11 15.61
CA GLY A 81 -2.58 8.08 15.60
C GLY A 81 -3.16 7.17 16.68
N ASP A 82 -4.49 7.17 16.80
CA ASP A 82 -5.21 6.35 17.80
C ASP A 82 -5.26 4.85 17.43
N GLY A 83 -4.95 4.50 16.19
CA GLY A 83 -4.90 3.13 15.72
C GLY A 83 -6.26 2.46 15.50
N VAL A 84 -7.35 3.21 15.55
CA VAL A 84 -8.71 2.64 15.41
C VAL A 84 -8.92 2.04 14.02
N ILE A 85 -8.64 2.81 12.98
CA ILE A 85 -8.80 2.35 11.58
C ILE A 85 -7.83 1.21 11.28
N TYR A 86 -6.57 1.37 11.66
CA TYR A 86 -5.54 0.34 11.50
C TYR A 86 -5.99 -0.99 12.12
N THR A 87 -6.40 -0.97 13.39
CA THR A 87 -6.81 -2.16 14.12
C THR A 87 -8.02 -2.83 13.48
N SER A 88 -9.00 -2.05 13.05
CA SER A 88 -10.20 -2.57 12.40
C SER A 88 -9.88 -3.26 11.07
N ILE A 89 -9.04 -2.66 10.24
CA ILE A 89 -8.63 -3.25 8.95
C ILE A 89 -7.78 -4.50 9.18
N LYS A 90 -6.81 -4.44 10.09
CA LYS A 90 -5.97 -5.58 10.43
C LYS A 90 -6.80 -6.77 10.90
N ASN A 91 -7.77 -6.53 11.79
CA ASN A 91 -8.65 -7.59 12.28
C ASN A 91 -9.51 -8.18 11.15
N ALA A 92 -10.00 -7.36 10.22
CA ALA A 92 -10.74 -7.83 9.06
C ALA A 92 -9.88 -8.71 8.14
N LEU A 93 -8.62 -8.33 7.92
CA LEU A 93 -7.66 -9.11 7.13
C LEU A 93 -7.31 -10.42 7.84
N ASP A 94 -7.04 -10.38 9.14
CA ASP A 94 -6.72 -11.57 9.94
C ASP A 94 -7.86 -12.60 9.88
N ALA A 95 -9.11 -12.14 9.91
CA ALA A 95 -10.27 -13.00 9.79
C ALA A 95 -10.38 -13.66 8.40
N LYS A 96 -9.90 -13.00 7.35
CA LYS A 96 -9.96 -13.53 5.97
C LYS A 96 -8.84 -14.51 5.66
N ASN A 97 -7.63 -14.29 6.18
CA ASN A 97 -6.44 -15.02 5.73
C ASN A 97 -5.61 -15.66 6.85
N GLY A 98 -6.15 -15.73 8.07
CA GLY A 98 -5.50 -16.43 9.18
C GLY A 98 -4.35 -15.68 9.84
N GLY A 99 -4.31 -14.35 9.72
CA GLY A 99 -3.35 -13.55 10.46
C GLY A 99 -1.97 -13.47 9.82
N ARG A 100 -1.90 -13.29 8.50
CA ARG A 100 -0.62 -13.10 7.80
C ARG A 100 0.12 -11.89 8.34
N ARG A 101 1.46 -12.01 8.44
CA ARG A 101 2.30 -10.90 8.89
C ARG A 101 2.20 -9.67 7.98
N SER A 102 2.02 -9.87 6.67
CA SER A 102 1.83 -8.80 5.70
C SER A 102 0.59 -7.95 5.95
N ASN A 103 -0.38 -8.44 6.74
CA ASN A 103 -1.57 -7.68 7.09
C ASN A 103 -1.26 -6.39 7.83
N ILE A 104 -0.16 -6.34 8.58
CA ILE A 104 0.30 -5.12 9.27
C ILE A 104 0.61 -4.03 8.26
N HIS A 105 1.41 -4.33 7.24
CA HIS A 105 1.76 -3.40 6.17
C HIS A 105 0.52 -2.97 5.39
N ASP A 106 -0.31 -3.94 5.03
CA ASP A 106 -1.53 -3.69 4.26
C ASP A 106 -2.50 -2.79 5.02
N ALA A 107 -2.70 -3.04 6.31
CA ALA A 107 -3.58 -2.22 7.15
C ALA A 107 -3.05 -0.79 7.33
N LEU A 108 -1.75 -0.62 7.54
CA LEU A 108 -1.13 0.69 7.64
C LEU A 108 -1.24 1.48 6.33
N THR A 109 -1.05 0.81 5.20
CA THR A 109 -1.18 1.43 3.87
C THR A 109 -2.62 1.88 3.60
N ALA A 110 -3.59 1.02 3.88
CA ALA A 110 -5.00 1.35 3.72
C ALA A 110 -5.44 2.49 4.63
N GLU A 111 -4.95 2.53 5.85
CA GLU A 111 -5.26 3.61 6.81
C GLU A 111 -4.82 4.97 6.27
N VAL A 112 -3.64 5.06 5.65
CA VAL A 112 -3.17 6.31 5.04
C VAL A 112 -4.16 6.80 3.98
N ALA A 113 -4.63 5.90 3.13
CA ALA A 113 -5.62 6.26 2.12
C ALA A 113 -6.93 6.75 2.74
N ILE A 114 -7.45 6.02 3.72
CA ILE A 114 -8.75 6.34 4.35
C ILE A 114 -8.68 7.68 5.09
N VAL A 115 -7.67 7.89 5.92
CA VAL A 115 -7.54 9.10 6.74
C VAL A 115 -7.35 10.35 5.88
N ASN A 116 -6.68 10.23 4.74
CA ASN A 116 -6.41 11.36 3.85
C ASN A 116 -7.43 11.52 2.72
N ASP A 117 -8.48 10.70 2.69
CA ASP A 117 -9.48 10.66 1.60
C ASP A 117 -8.85 10.41 0.22
N PHE A 118 -7.78 9.60 0.17
CA PHE A 118 -7.17 9.16 -1.08
C PHE A 118 -7.71 7.79 -1.47
N SER A 119 -7.63 7.46 -2.75
CA SER A 119 -7.97 6.12 -3.22
C SER A 119 -6.80 5.16 -3.03
N LEU A 120 -7.09 3.92 -2.68
CA LEU A 120 -6.11 2.84 -2.61
C LEU A 120 -6.06 2.10 -3.94
N LEU A 121 -4.87 1.95 -4.52
CA LEU A 121 -4.64 1.09 -5.68
C LEU A 121 -4.04 -0.22 -5.19
N THR A 122 -4.74 -1.32 -5.40
CA THR A 122 -4.28 -2.64 -4.97
C THR A 122 -4.73 -3.74 -5.93
N ALA A 123 -3.96 -4.81 -6.00
CA ALA A 123 -4.33 -6.05 -6.66
C ALA A 123 -4.81 -7.11 -5.67
N ASP A 124 -4.72 -6.86 -4.37
CA ASP A 124 -5.12 -7.78 -3.31
C ASP A 124 -6.63 -7.66 -3.06
N THR A 125 -7.36 -8.74 -3.31
CA THR A 125 -8.81 -8.79 -3.13
C THR A 125 -9.21 -8.60 -1.67
N ASP A 126 -8.50 -9.24 -0.75
CA ASP A 126 -8.83 -9.16 0.69
C ASP A 126 -8.62 -7.74 1.21
N LEU A 127 -7.52 -7.10 0.82
CA LEU A 127 -7.25 -5.71 1.19
C LEU A 127 -8.29 -4.75 0.60
N ALA A 128 -8.65 -4.95 -0.67
CA ALA A 128 -9.67 -4.13 -1.33
C ALA A 128 -11.01 -4.21 -0.59
N GLU A 129 -11.44 -5.41 -0.22
CA GLU A 129 -12.69 -5.62 0.50
C GLU A 129 -12.65 -5.01 1.91
N ALA A 130 -11.56 -5.23 2.64
CA ALA A 130 -11.41 -4.68 3.99
C ALA A 130 -11.43 -3.15 3.97
N ALA A 131 -10.74 -2.53 3.03
CA ALA A 131 -10.73 -1.08 2.89
C ALA A 131 -12.10 -0.52 2.53
N LYS A 132 -12.82 -1.15 1.61
CA LYS A 132 -14.19 -0.74 1.24
C LYS A 132 -15.15 -0.85 2.40
N THR A 133 -15.06 -1.89 3.22
CA THR A 133 -15.88 -2.08 4.41
C THR A 133 -15.70 -0.94 5.41
N HIS A 134 -14.49 -0.35 5.44
CA HIS A 134 -14.16 0.79 6.30
C HIS A 134 -14.26 2.13 5.56
N LYS A 135 -15.12 2.21 4.54
CA LYS A 135 -15.41 3.43 3.75
C LYS A 135 -14.22 3.93 2.92
N GLY A 136 -13.23 3.08 2.65
CA GLY A 136 -12.13 3.43 1.78
C GLY A 136 -12.55 3.48 0.32
N MET A 137 -11.98 4.41 -0.42
CA MET A 137 -12.07 4.46 -1.88
C MET A 137 -11.00 3.52 -2.43
N VAL A 138 -11.39 2.57 -3.26
CA VAL A 138 -10.46 1.55 -3.75
C VAL A 138 -10.59 1.38 -5.25
N ARG A 139 -9.46 1.34 -5.94
CA ARG A 139 -9.37 0.83 -7.29
C ARG A 139 -8.65 -0.51 -7.24
N HIS A 140 -9.40 -1.57 -7.47
CA HIS A 140 -8.89 -2.94 -7.45
C HIS A 140 -8.56 -3.38 -8.87
N PHE A 141 -7.35 -3.92 -9.04
CA PHE A 141 -6.92 -4.52 -10.29
C PHE A 141 -7.02 -6.04 -10.16
N ALA A 142 -7.66 -6.67 -11.11
CA ALA A 142 -7.73 -8.13 -11.22
C ALA A 142 -7.10 -8.57 -12.54
N VAL A 143 -6.42 -9.68 -12.50
CA VAL A 143 -5.88 -10.33 -13.70
C VAL A 143 -6.87 -11.33 -14.24
#